data_bfa50499b79cc9346b2f86e9f8b03b58
#
_entry.id   bfa50499b79cc9346b2f86e9f8b03b58
#
_cell.length_a   1.000
_cell.length_b   1.000
_cell.length_c   1.000
_cell.angle_alpha   90.00
_cell.angle_beta   90.00
_cell.angle_gamma   90.00
#
_symmetry.space_group_name_H-M   'P 1'
#
loop_
_entity.id
_entity.type
_entity.pdbx_description
1 polymer ?
#
loop_
_entity_poly.entity_id
_entity_poly.type
_entity_poly.pdbx_seq_one_letter_code
_entity_poly.pdbx_strand_id
1 'polypeptide(L)'
;LQDIKLSNDIRNYTSCIEDGRNFDRIAANKNEEADSLYNKSAKILSDCDLLIKGNPYMINEVERMQNIALSIQNYIKAGNLIQASLNLKDYKNTFEKDLIYTDGSSFIENIETILNHSAPTISGKFALTNNNRVIRSELKRINYWSKN
;
A
#
# COMPACT_ATOMS: atom_id res chain seq x y z
N LEU A 1 16.55 -23.12 -18.12
CA LEU A 1 17.02 -21.75 -17.95
C LEU A 1 15.89 -20.81 -17.59
N GLN A 2 14.75 -20.88 -18.27
CA GLN A 2 13.58 -20.06 -17.95
C GLN A 2 13.02 -20.40 -16.57
N ASP A 3 13.02 -21.66 -16.18
CA ASP A 3 12.52 -22.10 -14.87
C ASP A 3 13.39 -21.58 -13.74
N ILE A 4 14.70 -21.52 -13.94
CA ILE A 4 15.64 -20.99 -12.95
C ILE A 4 15.42 -19.49 -12.78
N LYS A 5 15.26 -18.77 -13.89
CA LYS A 5 15.01 -17.34 -13.85
C LYS A 5 13.67 -17.05 -13.15
N LEU A 6 12.64 -17.79 -13.47
CA LEU A 6 11.32 -17.63 -12.86
C LEU A 6 11.38 -17.88 -11.35
N SER A 7 12.06 -18.95 -10.93
CA SER A 7 12.24 -19.25 -9.51
C SER A 7 12.97 -18.15 -8.79
N ASN A 8 14.01 -17.58 -9.41
CA ASN A 8 14.77 -16.48 -8.83
C ASN A 8 13.93 -15.21 -8.73
N ASP A 9 13.12 -14.92 -9.74
CA ASP A 9 12.26 -13.74 -9.75
C ASP A 9 11.19 -13.85 -8.65
N ILE A 10 10.60 -15.02 -8.46
CA ILE A 10 9.64 -15.27 -7.38
C ILE A 10 10.30 -15.10 -6.03
N ARG A 11 11.50 -15.65 -5.86
CA ARG A 11 12.25 -15.54 -4.61
C ARG A 11 12.60 -14.09 -4.28
N ASN A 12 13.05 -13.36 -5.29
CA ASN A 12 13.40 -11.95 -5.12
C ASN A 12 12.17 -11.11 -4.78
N TYR A 13 11.06 -11.39 -5.44
CA TYR A 13 9.79 -10.71 -5.12
C TYR A 13 9.36 -11.00 -3.70
N THR A 14 9.36 -12.26 -3.29
CA THR A 14 8.95 -12.68 -1.94
C THR A 14 9.82 -12.01 -0.88
N SER A 15 11.14 -12.01 -1.09
CA SER A 15 12.08 -11.37 -0.17
C SER A 15 11.84 -9.86 -0.08
N CYS A 16 11.58 -9.23 -1.21
CA CYS A 16 11.28 -7.80 -1.28
C CYS A 16 10.01 -7.47 -0.49
N ILE A 17 8.95 -8.26 -0.66
CA ILE A 17 7.69 -8.08 0.07
C ILE A 17 7.89 -8.25 1.56
N GLU A 18 8.68 -9.22 1.98
CA GLU A 18 9.01 -9.41 3.40
C GLU A 18 9.67 -8.18 3.99
N ASP A 19 10.60 -7.57 3.27
CA ASP A 19 11.25 -6.34 3.71
C ASP A 19 10.24 -5.20 3.88
N GLY A 20 9.37 -5.02 2.90
CA GLY A 20 8.33 -3.99 2.97
C GLY A 20 7.39 -4.20 4.13
N ARG A 21 6.95 -5.44 4.35
CA ARG A 21 6.06 -5.78 5.46
C ARG A 21 6.75 -5.65 6.82
N ASN A 22 8.06 -5.90 6.86
CA ASN A 22 8.82 -5.72 8.09
C ASN A 22 8.84 -4.24 8.51
N PHE A 23 9.05 -3.31 7.57
CA PHE A 23 8.98 -1.89 7.87
C PHE A 23 7.58 -1.46 8.31
N ASP A 24 6.53 -2.05 7.72
CA ASP A 24 5.16 -1.82 8.15
C ASP A 24 4.97 -2.21 9.62
N ARG A 25 5.46 -3.38 10.02
CA ARG A 25 5.37 -3.86 11.41
C ARG A 25 6.15 -2.95 12.37
N ILE A 26 7.35 -2.54 11.96
CA ILE A 26 8.15 -1.63 12.78
C ILE A 26 7.44 -0.29 12.94
N ALA A 27 6.91 0.25 11.86
CA ALA A 27 6.18 1.52 11.87
C ALA A 27 4.97 1.47 12.80
N ALA A 28 4.23 0.36 12.78
CA ALA A 28 3.04 0.17 13.60
C ALA A 28 3.34 0.23 15.10
N ASN A 29 4.58 -0.05 15.49
CA ASN A 29 5.01 -0.09 16.90
C ASN A 29 5.77 1.18 17.33
N LYS A 30 5.89 2.16 16.44
CA LYS A 30 6.60 3.43 16.73
C LYS A 30 5.62 4.57 16.86
N ASN A 31 5.86 5.47 17.80
CA ASN A 31 5.11 6.73 17.94
C ASN A 31 5.80 7.86 17.19
N GLU A 32 7.14 7.89 17.25
CA GLU A 32 7.94 8.83 16.50
C GLU A 32 8.51 8.12 15.28
N GLU A 33 8.79 8.87 14.21
CA GLU A 33 9.36 8.35 12.97
C GLU A 33 8.45 7.36 12.23
N ALA A 34 7.23 7.13 12.72
CA ALA A 34 6.31 6.18 12.07
C ALA A 34 6.04 6.59 10.62
N ASP A 35 5.87 7.88 10.37
CA ASP A 35 5.58 8.38 9.01
C ASP A 35 6.71 8.03 8.04
N SER A 36 7.95 8.21 8.43
CA SER A 36 9.11 7.87 7.62
C SER A 36 9.16 6.37 7.34
N LEU A 37 8.88 5.55 8.35
CA LEU A 37 8.90 4.10 8.21
C LEU A 37 7.74 3.58 7.34
N TYR A 38 6.56 4.16 7.47
CA TYR A 38 5.44 3.84 6.60
C TYR A 38 5.75 4.21 5.15
N ASN A 39 6.36 5.38 4.94
CA ASN A 39 6.75 5.78 3.58
C ASN A 39 7.77 4.82 2.98
N LYS A 40 8.74 4.38 3.78
CA LYS A 40 9.74 3.41 3.35
C LYS A 40 9.11 2.06 3.01
N SER A 41 8.22 1.57 3.86
CA SER A 41 7.47 0.34 3.61
C SER A 41 6.70 0.46 2.29
N ALA A 42 5.97 1.54 2.12
CA ALA A 42 5.16 1.77 0.92
C ALA A 42 6.01 1.75 -0.35
N LYS A 43 7.15 2.43 -0.32
CA LYS A 43 8.04 2.48 -1.48
C LYS A 43 8.60 1.09 -1.82
N ILE A 44 9.05 0.36 -0.82
CA ILE A 44 9.56 -0.99 -1.02
C ILE A 44 8.49 -1.88 -1.64
N LEU A 45 7.29 -1.90 -1.05
CA LEU A 45 6.20 -2.74 -1.54
C LEU A 45 5.81 -2.41 -2.99
N SER A 46 5.79 -1.13 -3.33
CA SER A 46 5.51 -0.69 -4.69
C SER A 46 6.62 -1.10 -5.65
N ASP A 47 7.88 -0.91 -5.25
CA ASP A 47 9.02 -1.25 -6.09
C ASP A 47 9.15 -2.77 -6.31
N CYS A 48 8.69 -3.59 -5.37
CA CYS A 48 8.70 -5.05 -5.52
C CYS A 48 7.97 -5.50 -6.79
N ASP A 49 6.91 -4.80 -7.17
CA ASP A 49 6.13 -5.15 -8.34
C ASP A 49 6.95 -5.07 -9.64
N LEU A 50 7.98 -4.25 -9.66
CA LEU A 50 8.88 -4.15 -10.80
C LEU A 50 9.66 -5.43 -11.06
N LEU A 51 9.87 -6.24 -10.03
CA LEU A 51 10.62 -7.50 -10.14
C LEU A 51 9.86 -8.56 -10.93
N ILE A 52 8.53 -8.43 -11.02
CA ILE A 52 7.69 -9.39 -11.73
C ILE A 52 7.07 -8.79 -12.98
N LYS A 53 7.51 -7.61 -13.40
CA LYS A 53 6.93 -6.89 -14.54
C LYS A 53 7.00 -7.70 -15.83
N GLY A 54 8.05 -8.52 -16.01
CA GLY A 54 8.21 -9.36 -17.19
C GLY A 54 7.23 -10.54 -17.24
N ASN A 55 6.76 -11.00 -16.08
CA ASN A 55 5.78 -12.08 -15.98
C ASN A 55 4.97 -11.95 -14.69
N PRO A 56 3.99 -11.03 -14.66
CA PRO A 56 3.20 -10.78 -13.45
C PRO A 56 2.35 -11.96 -13.01
N TYR A 57 2.09 -12.91 -13.91
CA TYR A 57 1.27 -14.08 -13.60
C TYR A 57 1.97 -15.10 -12.71
N MET A 58 3.28 -14.94 -12.46
CA MET A 58 4.01 -15.82 -11.54
C MET A 58 3.58 -15.66 -10.08
N ILE A 59 2.94 -14.53 -9.76
CA ILE A 59 2.42 -14.27 -8.42
C ILE A 59 0.89 -14.28 -8.49
N ASN A 60 0.26 -14.87 -7.48
CA ASN A 60 -1.18 -14.85 -7.36
C ASN A 60 -1.70 -13.42 -7.42
N GLU A 61 -2.71 -13.16 -8.25
CA GLU A 61 -3.21 -11.81 -8.48
C GLU A 61 -3.71 -11.15 -7.21
N VAL A 62 -4.46 -11.88 -6.37
CA VAL A 62 -4.99 -11.33 -5.13
C VAL A 62 -3.86 -10.96 -4.18
N GLU A 63 -2.84 -11.80 -4.07
CA GLU A 63 -1.66 -11.51 -3.26
C GLU A 63 -0.96 -10.25 -3.76
N ARG A 64 -0.77 -10.14 -5.07
CA ARG A 64 -0.16 -8.97 -5.69
C ARG A 64 -0.98 -7.71 -5.41
N MET A 65 -2.31 -7.80 -5.54
CA MET A 65 -3.22 -6.71 -5.22
C MET A 65 -3.09 -6.28 -3.76
N GLN A 66 -3.05 -7.23 -2.84
CA GLN A 66 -2.92 -6.95 -1.41
C GLN A 66 -1.60 -6.24 -1.08
N ASN A 67 -0.51 -6.63 -1.73
CA ASN A 67 0.79 -6.00 -1.50
C ASN A 67 0.79 -4.55 -1.99
N ILE A 68 0.21 -4.29 -3.15
CA ILE A 68 0.11 -2.93 -3.69
C ILE A 68 -0.86 -2.10 -2.85
N ALA A 69 -1.97 -2.69 -2.43
CA ALA A 69 -2.93 -2.01 -1.56
C ALA A 69 -2.31 -1.60 -0.23
N LEU A 70 -1.48 -2.47 0.37
CA LEU A 70 -0.75 -2.12 1.59
C LEU A 70 0.20 -0.95 1.34
N SER A 71 0.86 -0.92 0.19
CA SER A 71 1.71 0.21 -0.20
C SER A 71 0.90 1.51 -0.21
N ILE A 72 -0.26 1.50 -0.85
CA ILE A 72 -1.13 2.68 -0.93
C ILE A 72 -1.55 3.13 0.47
N GLN A 73 -1.99 2.21 1.32
CA GLN A 73 -2.37 2.52 2.70
C GLN A 73 -1.21 3.13 3.47
N ASN A 74 -0.01 2.60 3.30
CA ASN A 74 1.16 3.07 4.03
C ASN A 74 1.62 4.45 3.54
N TYR A 75 1.49 4.76 2.26
CA TYR A 75 1.69 6.12 1.78
C TYR A 75 0.72 7.10 2.45
N ILE A 76 -0.54 6.71 2.59
CA ILE A 76 -1.54 7.54 3.28
C ILE A 76 -1.14 7.72 4.74
N LYS A 77 -0.76 6.65 5.43
CA LYS A 77 -0.31 6.70 6.82
C LYS A 77 0.90 7.60 6.99
N ALA A 78 1.76 7.65 5.98
CA ALA A 78 2.93 8.52 5.97
C ALA A 78 2.62 9.97 5.62
N GLY A 79 1.39 10.26 5.19
CA GLY A 79 1.03 11.59 4.72
C GLY A 79 1.43 11.87 3.28
N ASN A 80 1.91 10.86 2.56
CA ASN A 80 2.31 11.01 1.16
C ASN A 80 1.12 10.75 0.24
N LEU A 81 0.17 11.69 0.24
CA LEU A 81 -1.09 11.53 -0.47
C LEU A 81 -0.92 11.58 -1.97
N ILE A 82 0.07 12.31 -2.45
CA ILE A 82 0.35 12.38 -3.90
C ILE A 82 0.74 11.00 -4.41
N GLN A 83 1.68 10.35 -3.74
CA GLN A 83 2.14 9.02 -4.16
C GLN A 83 1.04 7.97 -3.98
N ALA A 84 0.25 8.08 -2.91
CA ALA A 84 -0.90 7.21 -2.70
C ALA A 84 -1.89 7.32 -3.87
N SER A 85 -2.17 8.54 -4.30
CA SER A 85 -3.08 8.80 -5.41
C SER A 85 -2.55 8.23 -6.73
N LEU A 86 -1.26 8.42 -7.00
CA LEU A 86 -0.64 7.87 -8.21
C LEU A 86 -0.67 6.34 -8.21
N ASN A 87 -0.36 5.73 -7.08
CA ASN A 87 -0.37 4.28 -6.97
C ASN A 87 -1.78 3.70 -7.04
N LEU A 88 -2.78 4.41 -6.53
CA LEU A 88 -4.17 3.99 -6.68
C LEU A 88 -4.59 4.00 -8.15
N LYS A 89 -4.19 5.02 -8.88
CA LYS A 89 -4.46 5.10 -10.31
C LYS A 89 -3.85 3.90 -11.05
N ASP A 90 -2.60 3.58 -10.75
CA ASP A 90 -1.93 2.43 -11.35
C ASP A 90 -2.63 1.13 -10.98
N TYR A 91 -3.05 1.00 -9.72
CA TYR A 91 -3.80 -0.15 -9.24
C TYR A 91 -5.10 -0.34 -10.04
N LYS A 92 -5.86 0.72 -10.21
CA LYS A 92 -7.13 0.68 -10.97
C LYS A 92 -6.90 0.33 -12.43
N ASN A 93 -5.80 0.79 -13.02
CA ASN A 93 -5.46 0.49 -14.40
C ASN A 93 -4.94 -0.93 -14.61
N THR A 94 -4.33 -1.50 -13.57
CA THR A 94 -3.70 -2.83 -13.65
C THR A 94 -4.68 -3.94 -13.34
N PHE A 95 -5.55 -3.74 -12.36
CA PHE A 95 -6.46 -4.78 -11.86
C PHE A 95 -7.90 -4.41 -12.17
N GLU A 96 -8.65 -5.37 -12.69
CA GLU A 96 -10.06 -5.18 -12.98
C GLU A 96 -10.94 -5.46 -11.77
N LYS A 97 -10.35 -5.96 -10.70
CA LYS A 97 -11.05 -6.36 -9.47
C LYS A 97 -10.70 -5.39 -8.35
N ASP A 98 -11.57 -5.35 -7.37
CA ASP A 98 -11.35 -4.62 -6.13
C ASP A 98 -11.03 -5.61 -5.00
N LEU A 99 -10.41 -5.10 -3.95
CA LEU A 99 -10.26 -5.83 -2.69
C LEU A 99 -11.40 -5.43 -1.77
N ILE A 100 -11.90 -6.41 -1.04
CA ILE A 100 -13.01 -6.17 -0.11
C ILE A 100 -12.50 -6.37 1.31
N TYR A 101 -12.73 -5.36 2.15
CA TYR A 101 -12.39 -5.44 3.57
C TYR A 101 -13.30 -6.45 4.29
N THR A 102 -12.92 -6.82 5.51
CA THR A 102 -13.68 -7.79 6.31
C THR A 102 -15.11 -7.33 6.59
N ASP A 103 -15.37 -6.02 6.61
CA ASP A 103 -16.71 -5.46 6.80
C ASP A 103 -17.53 -5.39 5.51
N GLY A 104 -17.00 -5.89 4.41
CA GLY A 104 -17.66 -5.88 3.11
C GLY A 104 -17.47 -4.62 2.29
N SER A 105 -16.72 -3.64 2.81
CA SER A 105 -16.51 -2.39 2.10
C SER A 105 -15.38 -2.51 1.05
N SER A 106 -15.45 -1.65 0.03
CA SER A 106 -14.51 -1.61 -1.08
C SER A 106 -13.22 -0.90 -0.68
N PHE A 107 -12.06 -1.50 -1.01
CA PHE A 107 -10.77 -0.87 -0.83
C PHE A 107 -10.69 0.43 -1.66
N ILE A 108 -11.03 0.36 -2.93
CA ILE A 108 -10.95 1.52 -3.83
C ILE A 108 -11.81 2.67 -3.31
N GLU A 109 -13.05 2.40 -2.95
CA GLU A 109 -13.97 3.44 -2.45
C GLU A 109 -13.47 4.05 -1.15
N ASN A 110 -12.98 3.23 -0.23
CA ASN A 110 -12.44 3.73 1.03
C ASN A 110 -11.24 4.65 0.82
N ILE A 111 -10.31 4.23 -0.04
CA ILE A 111 -9.12 5.03 -0.33
C ILE A 111 -9.50 6.32 -1.05
N GLU A 112 -10.40 6.26 -2.02
CA GLU A 112 -10.86 7.45 -2.73
C GLU A 112 -11.54 8.44 -1.78
N THR A 113 -12.35 7.93 -0.84
CA THR A 113 -12.99 8.76 0.18
C THR A 113 -11.95 9.45 1.05
N ILE A 114 -10.96 8.71 1.53
CA ILE A 114 -9.87 9.28 2.34
C ILE A 114 -9.12 10.37 1.57
N LEU A 115 -8.75 10.08 0.33
CA LEU A 115 -8.00 11.02 -0.50
C LEU A 115 -8.82 12.28 -0.81
N ASN A 116 -10.11 12.16 -1.03
CA ASN A 116 -10.99 13.30 -1.29
C ASN A 116 -11.16 14.18 -0.05
N HIS A 117 -11.30 13.59 1.14
CA HIS A 117 -11.40 14.34 2.38
C HIS A 117 -10.08 14.98 2.80
N SER A 118 -8.97 14.43 2.34
CA SER A 118 -7.62 14.91 2.64
C SER A 118 -7.06 15.77 1.52
N ALA A 119 -7.88 16.12 0.53
CA ALA A 119 -7.45 16.97 -0.58
C ALA A 119 -6.86 18.27 -0.03
N PRO A 120 -5.79 18.79 -0.66
CA PRO A 120 -5.12 19.97 -0.14
C PRO A 120 -6.09 21.14 -0.06
N THR A 121 -6.33 21.57 1.16
CA THR A 121 -7.02 22.82 1.42
C THR A 121 -5.99 23.93 1.37
N ILE A 122 -6.48 25.15 1.30
CA ILE A 122 -5.64 26.36 1.27
C ILE A 122 -4.64 26.43 2.42
N SER A 123 -4.86 25.68 3.50
CA SER A 123 -4.00 25.63 4.69
C SER A 123 -2.84 24.63 4.61
N GLY A 124 -2.69 23.91 3.53
CA GLY A 124 -1.48 23.16 3.19
C GLY A 124 -0.99 22.15 4.23
N LYS A 125 0.22 22.35 4.71
CA LYS A 125 0.92 21.44 5.60
C LYS A 125 0.19 21.12 6.90
N PHE A 126 -0.55 22.06 7.45
CA PHE A 126 -1.22 21.89 8.73
C PHE A 126 -2.41 20.93 8.61
N ALA A 127 -3.17 21.08 7.55
CA ALA A 127 -4.29 20.20 7.27
C ALA A 127 -3.81 18.76 7.04
N LEU A 128 -2.69 18.55 6.35
CA LEU A 128 -2.10 17.23 6.12
C LEU A 128 -1.68 16.56 7.44
N THR A 129 -1.06 17.31 8.36
CA THR A 129 -0.60 16.78 9.64
C THR A 129 -1.76 16.31 10.51
N ASN A 130 -2.85 17.05 10.57
CA ASN A 130 -4.04 16.65 11.32
C ASN A 130 -4.76 15.48 10.66
N ASN A 131 -4.85 15.48 9.35
CA ASN A 131 -5.49 14.41 8.59
C ASN A 131 -4.76 13.09 8.73
N ASN A 132 -3.42 13.08 8.87
CA ASN A 132 -2.66 11.86 9.07
C ASN A 132 -3.09 11.07 10.29
N ARG A 133 -3.40 11.74 11.40
CA ARG A 133 -3.88 11.05 12.61
C ARG A 133 -5.24 10.41 12.38
N VAL A 134 -6.15 11.15 11.76
CA VAL A 134 -7.49 10.66 11.46
C VAL A 134 -7.41 9.49 10.49
N ILE A 135 -6.63 9.63 9.44
CA ILE A 135 -6.43 8.58 8.44
C ILE A 135 -5.86 7.32 9.07
N ARG A 136 -4.83 7.44 9.92
CA ARG A 136 -4.25 6.29 10.59
C ARG A 136 -5.24 5.61 11.52
N SER A 137 -6.05 6.38 12.22
CA SER A 137 -7.08 5.85 13.10
C SER A 137 -8.12 5.07 12.29
N GLU A 138 -8.59 5.62 11.18
CA GLU A 138 -9.55 4.97 10.30
C GLU A 138 -8.99 3.68 9.71
N LEU A 139 -7.73 3.70 9.25
CA LEU A 139 -7.09 2.52 8.67
C LEU A 139 -6.80 1.43 9.69
N LYS A 140 -6.61 1.79 10.95
CA LYS A 140 -6.50 0.80 12.02
C LYS A 140 -7.85 0.19 12.35
N ARG A 141 -8.91 0.98 12.32
CA ARG A 141 -10.26 0.54 12.61
C ARG A 141 -10.79 -0.39 11.52
N ILE A 142 -10.54 -0.03 10.27
CA ILE A 142 -10.85 -0.89 9.13
C ILE A 142 -9.68 -1.86 9.04
N ASN A 143 -9.71 -2.91 9.79
CA ASN A 143 -8.73 -3.95 9.63
C ASN A 143 -8.57 -4.25 8.16
N TYR A 144 -7.36 -4.41 7.70
CA TYR A 144 -7.08 -4.82 6.35
C TYR A 144 -8.15 -5.77 5.83
N TRP A 145 -8.42 -5.76 4.52
CA TRP A 145 -8.98 -6.92 3.92
C TRP A 145 -8.52 -8.12 4.73
N SER A 146 -9.33 -9.08 4.90
CA SER A 146 -9.00 -10.23 5.72
C SER A 146 -7.55 -10.63 5.49
N LYS A 147 -6.86 -10.92 6.54
CA LYS A 147 -5.45 -11.33 6.52
C LYS A 147 -5.20 -12.55 5.66
N ASN A 148 -6.14 -12.92 4.94
CA ASN A 148 -6.10 -14.17 4.20
C ASN A 148 -6.23 -13.91 2.73
#